data_587245a9442df205a76fa5f5bd9a8605
#
_entry.id   587245a9442df205a76fa5f5bd9a8605
#
_cell.length_a   1.000
_cell.length_b   1.000
_cell.length_c   1.000
_cell.angle_alpha   90.00
_cell.angle_beta   90.00
_cell.angle_gamma   90.00
#
_symmetry.space_group_name_H-M   'P 1'
#
loop_
_entity.id
_entity.type
_entity.pdbx_description
1 polymer ?
#
loop_
_entity_poly.entity_id
_entity_poly.type
_entity_poly.pdbx_seq_one_letter_code
_entity_poly.pdbx_strand_id
1 'polypeptide(L)'
;MDRETALQNYREAVSRKIAAFRSHMGDSVLEHAEDWEAVVEKAMKLLGEQMEKQGKEYVCFLYFSLLKSDTINRNYRVQLHGLDMSWYMDKEPVEVYVDVKELLTPLDELWNELVCANQGYGVSVNEYDIQNLLFDELT
;
A
#
# COMPACT_ATOMS: atom_id res chain seq x y z
N MET A 1 -19.58 -9.32 25.99
CA MET A 1 -18.63 -8.22 25.71
C MET A 1 -19.25 -7.31 24.65
N ASP A 2 -19.35 -6.02 24.92
CA ASP A 2 -19.86 -5.09 23.94
C ASP A 2 -18.82 -4.85 22.81
N ARG A 3 -19.28 -4.25 21.71
CA ARG A 3 -18.44 -4.05 20.53
C ARG A 3 -17.26 -3.11 20.81
N GLU A 4 -17.49 -2.06 21.59
CA GLU A 4 -16.45 -1.07 21.90
C GLU A 4 -15.34 -1.68 22.75
N THR A 5 -15.69 -2.47 23.76
CA THR A 5 -14.73 -3.19 24.60
C THR A 5 -13.96 -4.22 23.77
N ALA A 6 -14.65 -4.95 22.88
CA ALA A 6 -14.02 -5.92 22.00
C ALA A 6 -13.00 -5.27 21.04
N LEU A 7 -13.35 -4.13 20.46
CA LEU A 7 -12.44 -3.35 19.61
C LEU A 7 -11.19 -2.88 20.37
N GLN A 8 -11.39 -2.37 21.60
CA GLN A 8 -10.27 -1.90 22.42
C GLN A 8 -9.34 -3.06 22.78
N ASN A 9 -9.88 -4.18 23.20
CA ASN A 9 -9.10 -5.37 23.52
C ASN A 9 -8.34 -5.91 22.31
N TYR A 10 -8.99 -5.94 21.17
CA TYR A 10 -8.36 -6.36 19.92
C TYR A 10 -7.20 -5.42 19.55
N ARG A 11 -7.42 -4.11 19.65
CA ARG A 11 -6.41 -3.10 19.38
C ARG A 11 -5.16 -3.30 20.26
N GLU A 12 -5.36 -3.51 21.54
CA GLU A 12 -4.28 -3.77 22.49
C GLU A 12 -3.51 -5.06 22.15
N ALA A 13 -4.24 -6.10 21.74
CA ALA A 13 -3.64 -7.38 21.38
C ALA A 13 -2.76 -7.31 20.14
N VAL A 14 -3.12 -6.49 19.16
CA VAL A 14 -2.43 -6.45 17.86
C VAL A 14 -1.48 -5.26 17.69
N SER A 15 -1.54 -4.24 18.55
CA SER A 15 -0.72 -3.03 18.40
C SER A 15 0.79 -3.33 18.36
N ARG A 16 1.24 -4.28 19.15
CA ARG A 16 2.65 -4.70 19.16
C ARG A 16 3.08 -5.36 17.84
N LYS A 17 2.18 -6.14 17.25
CA LYS A 17 2.43 -6.79 15.94
C LYS A 17 2.58 -5.75 14.84
N ILE A 18 1.71 -4.74 14.84
CA ILE A 18 1.75 -3.64 13.87
C ILE A 18 3.03 -2.81 14.07
N ALA A 19 3.39 -2.47 15.32
CA ALA A 19 4.62 -1.73 15.63
C ALA A 19 5.86 -2.49 15.19
N ALA A 20 5.92 -3.80 15.46
CA ALA A 20 7.02 -4.66 15.01
C ALA A 20 7.11 -4.72 13.49
N PHE A 21 5.98 -4.77 12.79
CA PHE A 21 5.91 -4.72 11.34
C PHE A 21 6.48 -3.42 10.79
N ARG A 22 6.10 -2.27 11.36
CA ARG A 22 6.61 -0.96 10.93
C ARG A 22 8.13 -0.89 11.02
N SER A 23 8.70 -1.37 12.11
CA SER A 23 10.15 -1.42 12.31
C SER A 23 10.81 -2.37 11.30
N HIS A 24 10.23 -3.56 11.11
CA HIS A 24 10.75 -4.55 10.17
C HIS A 24 10.69 -4.07 8.72
N MET A 25 9.62 -3.36 8.33
CA MET A 25 9.49 -2.83 6.96
C MET A 25 10.55 -1.80 6.62
N GLY A 26 10.94 -0.95 7.57
CA GLY A 26 12.03 -0.01 7.36
C GLY A 26 13.34 -0.75 7.02
N ASP A 27 13.66 -1.77 7.78
CA ASP A 27 14.84 -2.61 7.55
C ASP A 27 14.71 -3.39 6.24
N SER A 28 13.54 -3.94 5.95
CA SER A 28 13.27 -4.70 4.72
C SER A 28 13.44 -3.85 3.46
N VAL A 29 12.99 -2.59 3.48
CA VAL A 29 13.19 -1.67 2.35
C VAL A 29 14.68 -1.44 2.09
N LEU A 30 15.48 -1.28 3.15
CA LEU A 30 16.93 -1.12 3.02
C LEU A 30 17.60 -2.38 2.50
N GLU A 31 17.22 -3.56 2.97
CA GLU A 31 17.73 -4.85 2.51
C GLU A 31 17.40 -5.14 1.05
N HIS A 32 16.22 -4.69 0.60
CA HIS A 32 15.72 -4.88 -0.77
C HIS A 32 15.83 -3.62 -1.63
N ALA A 33 16.79 -2.72 -1.32
CA ALA A 33 16.93 -1.46 -2.04
C ALA A 33 17.10 -1.65 -3.54
N GLU A 34 17.86 -2.66 -3.97
CA GLU A 34 18.05 -2.97 -5.39
C GLU A 34 16.76 -3.40 -6.08
N ASP A 35 15.92 -4.16 -5.36
CA ASP A 35 14.62 -4.61 -5.88
C ASP A 35 13.67 -3.44 -6.05
N TRP A 36 13.65 -2.50 -5.08
CA TRP A 36 12.85 -1.29 -5.18
C TRP A 36 13.34 -0.36 -6.29
N GLU A 37 14.65 -0.27 -6.48
CA GLU A 37 15.25 0.47 -7.60
C GLU A 37 14.79 -0.11 -8.94
N ALA A 38 14.77 -1.43 -9.07
CA ALA A 38 14.26 -2.11 -10.26
C ALA A 38 12.77 -1.81 -10.52
N VAL A 39 11.97 -1.68 -9.46
CA VAL A 39 10.55 -1.27 -9.57
C VAL A 39 10.45 0.14 -10.15
N VAL A 40 11.26 1.08 -9.66
CA VAL A 40 11.27 2.47 -10.17
C VAL A 40 11.69 2.50 -11.63
N GLU A 41 12.75 1.79 -12.00
CA GLU A 41 13.22 1.71 -13.39
C GLU A 41 12.14 1.15 -14.32
N LYS A 42 11.49 0.09 -13.90
CA LYS A 42 10.38 -0.51 -14.66
C LYS A 42 9.22 0.45 -14.82
N ALA A 43 8.85 1.15 -13.74
CA ALA A 43 7.76 2.14 -13.77
C ALA A 43 8.09 3.29 -14.72
N MET A 44 9.33 3.80 -14.70
CA MET A 44 9.78 4.87 -15.61
C MET A 44 9.76 4.44 -17.06
N LYS A 45 10.17 3.21 -17.34
CA LYS A 45 10.13 2.65 -18.70
C LYS A 45 8.69 2.55 -19.21
N LEU A 46 7.79 2.01 -18.38
CA LEU A 46 6.37 1.91 -18.71
C LEU A 46 5.75 3.29 -18.91
N LEU A 47 6.14 4.27 -18.10
CA LEU A 47 5.66 5.64 -18.23
C LEU A 47 6.05 6.21 -19.60
N GLY A 48 7.29 6.05 -20.03
CA GLY A 48 7.77 6.49 -21.34
C GLY A 48 6.99 5.85 -22.49
N GLU A 49 6.75 4.55 -22.41
CA GLU A 49 5.95 3.82 -23.40
C GLU A 49 4.49 4.33 -23.45
N GLN A 50 3.91 4.59 -22.30
CA GLN A 50 2.54 5.11 -22.23
C GLN A 50 2.43 6.55 -22.71
N MET A 51 3.44 7.38 -22.47
CA MET A 51 3.52 8.75 -23.01
C MET A 51 3.46 8.74 -24.54
N GLU A 52 4.22 7.84 -25.17
CA GLU A 52 4.21 7.69 -26.63
C GLU A 52 2.82 7.30 -27.15
N LYS A 53 2.17 6.35 -26.48
CA LYS A 53 0.81 5.91 -26.84
C LYS A 53 -0.23 7.02 -26.74
N GLN A 54 -0.12 7.88 -25.74
CA GLN A 54 -1.04 9.00 -25.52
C GLN A 54 -0.67 10.24 -26.32
N GLY A 55 0.52 10.27 -26.93
CA GLY A 55 1.01 11.46 -27.60
C GLY A 55 1.38 12.59 -26.65
N LYS A 56 1.71 12.27 -25.39
CA LYS A 56 2.12 13.25 -24.39
C LYS A 56 3.61 13.54 -24.54
N GLU A 57 3.92 14.80 -24.82
CA GLU A 57 5.30 15.19 -25.15
C GLU A 57 6.20 15.32 -23.92
N TYR A 58 5.64 15.72 -22.77
CA TYR A 58 6.40 15.92 -21.55
C TYR A 58 5.58 15.69 -20.30
N VAL A 59 6.26 15.37 -19.21
CA VAL A 59 5.72 15.38 -17.85
C VAL A 59 6.66 16.20 -16.98
N CYS A 60 6.08 16.98 -16.06
CA CYS A 60 6.81 17.85 -15.13
C CYS A 60 6.83 17.32 -13.71
N PHE A 61 5.83 16.51 -13.35
CA PHE A 61 5.66 15.97 -12.01
C PHE A 61 5.47 14.47 -12.08
N LEU A 62 6.17 13.76 -11.21
CA LEU A 62 6.03 12.32 -11.03
C LEU A 62 5.48 12.06 -9.63
N TYR A 63 4.46 11.23 -9.55
CA TYR A 63 3.83 10.89 -8.28
C TYR A 63 3.70 9.39 -8.16
N PHE A 64 4.36 8.82 -7.15
CA PHE A 64 4.25 7.41 -6.82
C PHE A 64 3.24 7.22 -5.69
N SER A 65 2.39 6.24 -5.81
CA SER A 65 1.44 5.91 -4.74
C SER A 65 1.16 4.42 -4.66
N LEU A 66 0.74 4.00 -3.49
CA LEU A 66 0.18 2.69 -3.24
C LEU A 66 -1.28 2.93 -2.84
N LEU A 67 -2.21 2.54 -3.70
CA LEU A 67 -3.63 2.82 -3.46
C LEU A 67 -4.17 1.99 -2.30
N LYS A 68 -4.88 2.64 -1.40
CA LYS A 68 -5.54 1.99 -0.25
C LYS A 68 -6.50 0.89 -0.71
N SER A 69 -7.31 1.16 -1.73
CA SER A 69 -8.24 0.18 -2.29
C SER A 69 -7.56 -1.06 -2.86
N ASP A 70 -6.43 -0.88 -3.54
CA ASP A 70 -5.63 -1.99 -4.05
C ASP A 70 -5.06 -2.83 -2.90
N THR A 71 -4.55 -2.18 -1.87
CA THR A 71 -3.98 -2.85 -0.69
C THR A 71 -5.04 -3.66 0.06
N ILE A 72 -6.24 -3.12 0.20
CA ILE A 72 -7.38 -3.82 0.82
C ILE A 72 -7.73 -5.09 0.04
N ASN A 73 -7.67 -5.02 -1.29
CA ASN A 73 -7.94 -6.16 -2.17
C ASN A 73 -6.71 -7.06 -2.36
N ARG A 74 -5.62 -6.81 -1.65
CA ARG A 74 -4.34 -7.51 -1.76
C ARG A 74 -3.72 -7.45 -3.16
N ASN A 75 -4.03 -6.39 -3.91
CA ASN A 75 -3.38 -6.04 -5.15
C ASN A 75 -2.26 -5.06 -4.84
N TYR A 76 -1.07 -5.57 -4.58
CA TYR A 76 0.06 -4.74 -4.19
C TYR A 76 0.73 -4.20 -5.45
N ARG A 77 0.26 -3.03 -5.89
CA ARG A 77 0.78 -2.35 -7.07
C ARG A 77 1.20 -0.93 -6.73
N VAL A 78 2.38 -0.55 -7.20
CA VAL A 78 2.79 0.85 -7.20
C VAL A 78 2.21 1.51 -8.45
N GLN A 79 1.56 2.64 -8.26
CA GLN A 79 1.05 3.47 -9.34
C GLN A 79 1.98 4.67 -9.53
N LEU A 80 2.39 4.90 -10.77
CA LEU A 80 3.16 6.09 -11.14
C LEU A 80 2.31 6.98 -12.04
N HIS A 81 2.13 8.21 -11.60
CA HIS A 81 1.46 9.25 -12.39
C HIS A 81 2.48 10.21 -12.96
N GLY A 82 2.37 10.50 -14.24
CA GLY A 82 3.09 11.58 -14.88
C GLY A 82 2.13 12.73 -15.21
N LEU A 83 2.40 13.90 -14.67
CA LEU A 83 1.57 15.08 -14.79
C LEU A 83 2.33 16.20 -15.51
N ASP A 84 1.64 16.98 -16.32
CA ASP A 84 2.19 18.17 -16.96
C ASP A 84 2.21 19.38 -16.03
N MET A 85 2.50 20.57 -16.57
CA MET A 85 2.52 21.82 -15.79
C MET A 85 1.20 22.16 -15.12
N SER A 86 0.09 21.62 -15.60
CA SER A 86 -1.23 21.84 -15.02
C SER A 86 -1.47 21.08 -13.73
N TRP A 87 -0.58 20.16 -13.36
CA TRP A 87 -0.63 19.33 -12.16
C TRP A 87 -2.00 18.63 -11.98
N TYR A 88 -2.79 19.01 -10.99
CA TYR A 88 -4.11 18.40 -10.73
C TYR A 88 -5.11 18.64 -11.85
N MET A 89 -4.88 19.63 -12.68
CA MET A 89 -5.74 19.96 -13.80
C MET A 89 -5.34 19.29 -15.11
N ASP A 90 -4.32 18.43 -15.07
CA ASP A 90 -3.92 17.64 -16.24
C ASP A 90 -5.11 16.74 -16.62
N LYS A 91 -5.64 16.94 -17.82
CA LYS A 91 -6.81 16.21 -18.32
C LYS A 91 -6.47 14.81 -18.83
N GLU A 92 -5.21 14.59 -19.15
CA GLU A 92 -4.71 13.32 -19.67
C GLU A 92 -3.45 12.89 -18.93
N PRO A 93 -3.54 12.62 -17.60
CA PRO A 93 -2.39 12.14 -16.87
C PRO A 93 -1.93 10.79 -17.39
N VAL A 94 -0.63 10.55 -17.36
CA VAL A 94 -0.07 9.25 -17.72
C VAL A 94 -0.05 8.39 -16.45
N GLU A 95 -0.63 7.20 -16.51
CA GLU A 95 -0.70 6.29 -15.38
C GLU A 95 -0.13 4.93 -15.76
N VAL A 96 0.75 4.40 -14.93
CA VAL A 96 1.28 3.05 -15.07
C VAL A 96 1.31 2.36 -13.72
N TYR A 97 1.30 1.02 -13.74
CA TYR A 97 1.27 0.19 -12.54
C TYR A 97 2.40 -0.83 -12.59
N VAL A 98 3.01 -1.08 -11.45
CA VAL A 98 4.01 -2.15 -11.27
C VAL A 98 3.60 -3.02 -10.09
N ASP A 99 3.51 -4.33 -10.31
CA ASP A 99 3.23 -5.29 -9.25
C ASP A 99 4.44 -5.39 -8.31
N VAL A 100 4.19 -5.22 -7.01
CA VAL A 100 5.21 -5.30 -5.96
C VAL A 100 4.84 -6.33 -4.89
N LYS A 101 3.99 -7.28 -5.22
CA LYS A 101 3.49 -8.27 -4.27
C LYS A 101 4.60 -8.99 -3.52
N GLU A 102 5.66 -9.36 -4.20
CA GLU A 102 6.80 -10.07 -3.59
C GLU A 102 7.51 -9.20 -2.54
N LEU A 103 7.64 -7.90 -2.81
CA LEU A 103 8.28 -6.95 -1.89
C LEU A 103 7.39 -6.60 -0.70
N LEU A 104 6.08 -6.78 -0.83
CA LEU A 104 5.10 -6.49 0.22
C LEU A 104 4.55 -7.77 0.88
N THR A 105 5.22 -8.90 0.71
CA THR A 105 4.86 -10.15 1.41
C THR A 105 4.73 -9.96 2.93
N PRO A 106 5.62 -9.20 3.62
CA PRO A 106 5.46 -8.95 5.05
C PRO A 106 4.14 -8.27 5.42
N LEU A 107 3.61 -7.38 4.56
CA LEU A 107 2.32 -6.75 4.79
C LEU A 107 1.17 -7.76 4.68
N ASP A 108 1.24 -8.66 3.71
CA ASP A 108 0.24 -9.72 3.53
C ASP A 108 0.26 -10.70 4.71
N GLU A 109 1.44 -11.04 5.21
CA GLU A 109 1.60 -11.87 6.41
C GLU A 109 1.01 -11.19 7.65
N LEU A 110 1.25 -9.89 7.83
CA LEU A 110 0.66 -9.13 8.92
C LEU A 110 -0.86 -9.14 8.85
N TRP A 111 -1.43 -8.94 7.66
CA TRP A 111 -2.88 -8.99 7.45
C TRP A 111 -3.45 -10.33 7.92
N ASN A 112 -2.82 -11.43 7.51
CA ASN A 112 -3.25 -12.78 7.92
C ASN A 112 -3.16 -12.96 9.44
N GLU A 113 -2.12 -12.46 10.10
CA GLU A 113 -1.99 -12.51 11.56
C GLU A 113 -3.10 -11.73 12.26
N LEU A 114 -3.46 -10.55 11.74
CA LEU A 114 -4.53 -9.74 12.29
C LEU A 114 -5.89 -10.42 12.14
N VAL A 115 -6.15 -11.06 11.01
CA VAL A 115 -7.37 -11.83 10.78
C VAL A 115 -7.45 -13.03 11.72
N CYS A 116 -6.35 -13.76 11.90
CA CYS A 116 -6.30 -14.89 12.84
C CYS A 116 -6.55 -14.44 14.28
N ALA A 117 -5.98 -13.31 14.70
CA ALA A 117 -6.19 -12.75 16.04
C ALA A 117 -7.66 -12.37 16.27
N ASN A 118 -8.38 -12.00 15.21
CA ASN A 118 -9.81 -11.65 15.30
C ASN A 118 -10.70 -12.83 15.68
N GLN A 119 -10.28 -14.06 15.47
CA GLN A 119 -11.11 -15.25 15.74
C GLN A 119 -11.56 -15.32 17.20
N GLY A 120 -10.79 -14.76 18.13
CA GLY A 120 -11.14 -14.73 19.55
C GLY A 120 -12.24 -13.71 19.92
N TYR A 121 -12.60 -12.81 19.00
CA TYR A 121 -13.55 -11.71 19.24
C TYR A 121 -14.88 -11.90 18.48
N GLY A 122 -14.94 -12.92 17.62
CA GLY A 122 -16.17 -13.26 16.89
C GLY A 122 -16.67 -12.13 15.99
N VAL A 123 -17.99 -11.89 16.05
CA VAL A 123 -18.64 -10.85 15.23
C VAL A 123 -18.46 -9.44 15.77
N SER A 124 -17.89 -9.28 16.98
CA SER A 124 -17.69 -7.97 17.58
C SER A 124 -16.60 -7.14 16.91
N VAL A 125 -15.67 -7.81 16.22
CA VAL A 125 -14.61 -7.17 15.41
C VAL A 125 -14.68 -7.76 14.01
N ASN A 126 -14.98 -6.94 13.02
CA ASN A 126 -15.10 -7.38 11.64
C ASN A 126 -13.89 -6.99 10.78
N GLU A 127 -13.86 -7.42 9.54
CA GLU A 127 -12.77 -7.15 8.61
C GLU A 127 -12.57 -5.64 8.37
N TYR A 128 -13.64 -4.87 8.33
CA TYR A 128 -13.58 -3.42 8.19
C TYR A 128 -12.88 -2.76 9.39
N ASP A 129 -13.13 -3.24 10.60
CA ASP A 129 -12.47 -2.77 11.81
C ASP A 129 -10.95 -3.05 11.75
N ILE A 130 -10.56 -4.22 11.23
CA ILE A 130 -9.16 -4.60 11.05
C ILE A 130 -8.49 -3.67 10.04
N GLN A 131 -9.14 -3.40 8.91
CA GLN A 131 -8.64 -2.50 7.89
C GLN A 131 -8.38 -1.10 8.44
N ASN A 132 -9.36 -0.54 9.13
CA ASN A 132 -9.23 0.80 9.71
C ASN A 132 -8.11 0.88 10.73
N LEU A 133 -8.01 -0.10 11.61
CA LEU A 133 -6.95 -0.15 12.62
C LEU A 133 -5.57 -0.22 11.95
N LEU A 134 -5.41 -1.09 10.96
CA LEU A 134 -4.14 -1.25 10.26
C LEU A 134 -3.71 0.05 9.57
N PHE A 135 -4.61 0.69 8.84
CA PHE A 135 -4.29 1.93 8.14
C PHE A 135 -4.03 3.10 9.10
N ASP A 136 -4.77 3.20 10.21
CA ASP A 136 -4.55 4.22 11.22
C ASP A 136 -3.18 4.08 11.89
N GLU A 137 -2.77 2.85 12.20
CA GLU A 137 -1.49 2.59 12.87
C GLU A 137 -0.28 2.70 11.91
N LEU A 138 -0.48 2.47 10.60
CA LEU A 138 0.59 2.57 9.60
C LEU A 138 0.79 3.98 9.04
N THR A 139 -0.15 4.86 9.24
CA THR A 139 -0.01 6.28 8.92
C THR A 139 0.47 7.06 10.14
#